data_70a5ebe5736eae9e73061dfb921cb600
#
_entry.id   70a5ebe5736eae9e73061dfb921cb600
#
_cell.length_a   1.000
_cell.length_b   1.000
_cell.length_c   1.000
_cell.angle_alpha   90.00
_cell.angle_beta   90.00
_cell.angle_gamma   90.00
#
_symmetry.space_group_name_H-M   'P 1'
#
loop_
_entity.id
_entity.type
_entity.pdbx_description
1 polymer ?
#
loop_
_entity_poly.entity_id
_entity_poly.type
_entity_poly.pdbx_seq_one_letter_code
_entity_poly.pdbx_strand_id
1 'polypeptide(L)'
;NGQALAKSSDEKYDVALSGGSTPDVLFRLWANEYAHTTPWKKFRFFWVDERCVPPTDDASNYGRFKVLLSDSVPELKEGENVFRIIGEASPEAEALRYSELVRSQVRQFDCVILGIGNDGHTSSIFPGQEHLLTAPQPYIPSVHPITDVKRVAMTGKPMMHAKQTIFMITGSGKANIINRIINDGLDCPSSR
;
A
#
# COMPACT_ATOMS: atom_id res chain seq x y z
N ASN A 1 -1.39 16.64 -0.02
CA ASN A 1 -1.29 17.59 -1.17
C ASN A 1 -0.18 18.63 -0.98
N GLY A 2 -0.05 19.27 0.19
CA GLY A 2 0.95 20.32 0.43
C GLY A 2 2.38 19.90 0.17
N GLN A 3 2.80 18.74 0.60
CA GLN A 3 4.14 18.20 0.36
C GLN A 3 4.42 17.94 -1.13
N ALA A 4 3.44 17.46 -1.89
CA ALA A 4 3.58 17.26 -3.32
C ALA A 4 3.67 18.59 -4.06
N LEU A 5 2.94 19.62 -3.61
CA LEU A 5 3.02 20.97 -4.17
C LEU A 5 4.38 21.63 -3.91
N ALA A 6 5.03 21.31 -2.78
CA ALA A 6 6.34 21.83 -2.41
C ALA A 6 7.50 21.27 -3.25
N LYS A 7 7.30 20.16 -3.97
CA LYS A 7 8.30 19.62 -4.90
C LYS A 7 8.44 20.49 -6.14
N SER A 8 9.63 20.52 -6.74
CA SER A 8 9.88 21.17 -8.03
C SER A 8 8.95 20.61 -9.14
N SER A 9 8.86 21.30 -10.28
CA SER A 9 7.98 20.90 -11.39
C SER A 9 8.22 19.46 -11.86
N ASP A 10 9.46 19.02 -11.86
CA ASP A 10 9.90 17.75 -12.41
C ASP A 10 9.94 16.61 -11.38
N GLU A 11 9.89 16.94 -10.10
CA GLU A 11 9.90 15.95 -9.02
C GLU A 11 8.52 15.33 -8.80
N LYS A 12 8.50 14.02 -8.68
CA LYS A 12 7.29 13.24 -8.37
C LYS A 12 7.18 12.99 -6.85
N TYR A 13 5.96 12.77 -6.40
CA TYR A 13 5.64 12.39 -5.03
C TYR A 13 5.19 10.92 -5.04
N ASP A 14 6.06 10.04 -4.55
CA ASP A 14 5.87 8.60 -4.59
C ASP A 14 5.13 8.12 -3.35
N VAL A 15 3.94 7.56 -3.56
CA VAL A 15 3.07 7.07 -2.48
C VAL A 15 2.79 5.59 -2.67
N ALA A 16 3.03 4.79 -1.64
CA ALA A 16 2.56 3.41 -1.59
C ALA A 16 1.30 3.32 -0.72
N LEU A 17 0.27 2.69 -1.26
CA LEU A 17 -1.06 2.60 -0.66
C LEU A 17 -1.38 1.17 -0.21
N SER A 18 -1.96 1.04 0.98
CA SER A 18 -2.68 -0.17 1.36
C SER A 18 -4.11 -0.16 0.83
N GLY A 19 -4.73 -1.33 0.79
CA GLY A 19 -6.15 -1.47 0.55
C GLY A 19 -6.98 -1.67 1.83
N GLY A 20 -8.27 -1.88 1.64
CA GLY A 20 -9.24 -2.12 2.71
C GLY A 20 -10.15 -0.93 2.99
N SER A 21 -11.06 -1.08 3.95
CA SER A 21 -12.13 -0.10 4.21
C SER A 21 -11.64 1.28 4.62
N THR A 22 -10.48 1.38 5.28
CA THR A 22 -9.94 2.68 5.69
C THR A 22 -9.38 3.46 4.49
N PRO A 23 -8.52 2.91 3.60
CA PRO A 23 -8.14 3.57 2.36
C PRO A 23 -9.33 3.89 1.43
N ASP A 24 -10.39 3.09 1.42
CA ASP A 24 -11.60 3.41 0.65
C ASP A 24 -12.18 4.78 1.03
N VAL A 25 -12.17 5.13 2.32
CA VAL A 25 -12.63 6.46 2.79
C VAL A 25 -11.73 7.57 2.23
N LEU A 26 -10.42 7.37 2.23
CA LEU A 26 -9.46 8.32 1.64
C LEU A 26 -9.67 8.48 0.13
N PHE A 27 -9.89 7.39 -0.60
CA PHE A 27 -10.11 7.44 -2.05
C PHE A 27 -11.38 8.22 -2.40
N ARG A 28 -12.48 7.97 -1.68
CA ARG A 28 -13.73 8.72 -1.85
C ARG A 28 -13.57 10.20 -1.50
N LEU A 29 -12.86 10.51 -0.43
CA LEU A 29 -12.57 11.90 -0.04
C LEU A 29 -11.77 12.62 -1.12
N TRP A 30 -10.74 11.99 -1.66
CA TRP A 30 -9.94 12.54 -2.75
C TRP A 30 -10.78 12.77 -4.01
N ALA A 31 -11.61 11.79 -4.39
CA ALA A 31 -12.48 11.90 -5.56
C ALA A 31 -13.54 13.02 -5.43
N ASN A 32 -14.17 13.14 -4.27
CA ASN A 32 -15.32 14.03 -4.09
C ASN A 32 -14.91 15.46 -3.72
N GLU A 33 -13.89 15.63 -2.85
CA GLU A 33 -13.58 16.93 -2.29
C GLU A 33 -12.27 17.53 -2.82
N TYR A 34 -11.32 16.70 -3.22
CA TYR A 34 -9.98 17.15 -3.58
C TYR A 34 -9.57 16.86 -5.03
N ALA A 35 -10.47 16.34 -5.87
CA ALA A 35 -10.14 15.96 -7.24
C ALA A 35 -9.54 17.13 -8.04
N HIS A 36 -10.11 18.34 -7.90
CA HIS A 36 -9.70 19.52 -8.64
C HIS A 36 -8.54 20.30 -8.01
N THR A 37 -8.19 20.01 -6.75
CA THR A 37 -7.14 20.73 -6.02
C THR A 37 -5.88 19.91 -5.82
N THR A 38 -5.94 18.61 -6.08
CA THR A 38 -4.80 17.71 -5.96
C THR A 38 -3.94 17.77 -7.22
N PRO A 39 -2.62 17.96 -7.09
CA PRO A 39 -1.71 18.00 -8.25
C PRO A 39 -1.41 16.58 -8.75
N TRP A 40 -2.40 15.89 -9.29
CA TRP A 40 -2.33 14.47 -9.66
C TRP A 40 -1.12 14.12 -10.52
N LYS A 41 -0.73 14.97 -11.44
CA LYS A 41 0.44 14.77 -12.29
C LYS A 41 1.77 14.70 -11.53
N LYS A 42 1.78 15.20 -10.30
CA LYS A 42 2.96 15.07 -9.41
C LYS A 42 2.97 13.77 -8.64
N PHE A 43 1.84 13.11 -8.46
CA PHE A 43 1.78 11.84 -7.74
C PHE A 43 2.16 10.67 -8.63
N ARG A 44 2.83 9.69 -8.00
CA ARG A 44 2.94 8.32 -8.50
C ARG A 44 2.45 7.39 -7.42
N PHE A 45 1.50 6.52 -7.78
CA PHE A 45 0.87 5.59 -6.86
C PHE A 45 1.39 4.18 -7.06
N PHE A 46 1.77 3.57 -5.97
CA PHE A 46 2.24 2.20 -5.82
C PHE A 46 1.41 1.48 -4.76
N TRP A 47 1.56 0.18 -4.65
CA TRP A 47 0.83 -0.62 -3.65
C TRP A 47 1.76 -1.18 -2.59
N VAL A 48 1.29 -1.18 -1.33
CA VAL A 48 1.96 -1.85 -0.20
C VAL A 48 1.81 -3.35 -0.34
N ASP A 49 0.61 -3.79 -0.71
CA ASP A 49 0.32 -5.19 -1.01
C ASP A 49 -0.83 -5.31 -2.01
N GLU A 50 -0.92 -6.47 -2.63
CA GLU A 50 -2.07 -6.82 -3.46
C GLU A 50 -2.40 -8.30 -3.30
N ARG A 51 -3.68 -8.61 -3.45
CA ARG A 51 -4.17 -9.97 -3.52
C ARG A 51 -3.97 -10.49 -4.94
N CYS A 52 -3.60 -11.78 -5.06
CA CYS A 52 -3.40 -12.39 -6.36
C CYS A 52 -4.75 -12.76 -7.00
N VAL A 53 -5.48 -11.72 -7.38
CA VAL A 53 -6.79 -11.75 -8.03
C VAL A 53 -6.84 -10.70 -9.14
N PRO A 54 -7.75 -10.83 -10.13
CA PRO A 54 -7.90 -9.79 -11.15
C PRO A 54 -8.47 -8.49 -10.56
N PRO A 55 -8.25 -7.32 -11.21
CA PRO A 55 -8.76 -6.02 -10.75
C PRO A 55 -10.29 -5.91 -10.64
N THR A 56 -11.00 -6.84 -11.28
CA THR A 56 -12.47 -6.91 -11.24
C THR A 56 -13.00 -7.64 -9.99
N ASP A 57 -12.12 -8.29 -9.23
CA ASP A 57 -12.47 -8.94 -7.99
C ASP A 57 -12.57 -7.92 -6.85
N ASP A 58 -13.59 -8.01 -6.02
CA ASP A 58 -13.82 -7.11 -4.88
C ASP A 58 -12.68 -7.14 -3.85
N ALA A 59 -11.87 -8.19 -3.84
CA ALA A 59 -10.69 -8.30 -3.00
C ALA A 59 -9.49 -7.52 -3.53
N SER A 60 -9.48 -7.05 -4.79
CA SER A 60 -8.34 -6.30 -5.35
C SER A 60 -8.22 -4.92 -4.73
N ASN A 61 -7.04 -4.62 -4.17
CA ASN A 61 -6.72 -3.30 -3.64
C ASN A 61 -6.69 -2.24 -4.77
N TYR A 62 -6.07 -2.58 -5.90
CA TYR A 62 -6.06 -1.74 -7.08
C TYR A 62 -7.45 -1.55 -7.68
N GLY A 63 -8.25 -2.62 -7.77
CA GLY A 63 -9.63 -2.55 -8.27
C GLY A 63 -10.47 -1.56 -7.46
N ARG A 64 -10.35 -1.59 -6.14
CA ARG A 64 -11.01 -0.63 -5.23
C ARG A 64 -10.53 0.81 -5.48
N PHE A 65 -9.23 1.05 -5.56
CA PHE A 65 -8.67 2.36 -5.91
C PHE A 65 -9.19 2.86 -7.25
N LYS A 66 -9.22 1.99 -8.26
CA LYS A 66 -9.68 2.32 -9.60
C LYS A 66 -11.12 2.84 -9.58
N VAL A 67 -12.04 2.07 -9.02
CA VAL A 67 -13.47 2.41 -8.98
C VAL A 67 -13.73 3.64 -8.09
N LEU A 68 -13.04 3.77 -6.96
CA LEU A 68 -13.32 4.81 -5.97
C LEU A 68 -12.63 6.14 -6.25
N LEU A 69 -11.59 6.15 -7.07
CA LEU A 69 -10.80 7.36 -7.34
C LEU A 69 -10.38 7.47 -8.80
N SER A 70 -9.64 6.50 -9.33
CA SER A 70 -8.93 6.66 -10.61
C SER A 70 -9.86 6.87 -11.80
N ASP A 71 -11.02 6.20 -11.83
CA ASP A 71 -12.00 6.34 -12.93
C ASP A 71 -12.63 7.75 -12.98
N SER A 72 -12.61 8.51 -11.88
CA SER A 72 -13.12 9.88 -11.81
C SER A 72 -12.03 10.94 -11.99
N VAL A 73 -10.75 10.55 -12.10
CA VAL A 73 -9.61 11.46 -12.22
C VAL A 73 -8.80 11.15 -13.48
N PRO A 74 -9.04 11.83 -14.61
CA PRO A 74 -8.42 11.50 -15.91
C PRO A 74 -6.89 11.59 -15.94
N GLU A 75 -6.29 12.30 -14.97
CA GLU A 75 -4.84 12.41 -14.83
C GLU A 75 -4.18 11.15 -14.25
N LEU A 76 -4.98 10.26 -13.63
CA LEU A 76 -4.50 9.00 -13.08
C LEU A 76 -4.52 7.92 -14.15
N LYS A 77 -3.34 7.51 -14.60
CA LYS A 77 -3.18 6.56 -15.71
C LYS A 77 -2.24 5.43 -15.34
N GLU A 78 -2.69 4.20 -15.60
CA GLU A 78 -1.87 3.02 -15.44
C GLU A 78 -0.62 3.09 -16.33
N GLY A 79 0.53 2.79 -15.77
CA GLY A 79 1.83 2.83 -16.45
C GLY A 79 2.47 4.23 -16.55
N GLU A 80 1.73 5.32 -16.28
CA GLU A 80 2.28 6.67 -16.24
C GLU A 80 2.53 7.16 -14.81
N ASN A 81 1.50 7.11 -13.97
CA ASN A 81 1.56 7.52 -12.58
C ASN A 81 0.78 6.61 -11.62
N VAL A 82 0.21 5.54 -12.13
CA VAL A 82 -0.43 4.47 -11.35
C VAL A 82 0.28 3.16 -11.73
N PHE A 83 1.00 2.59 -10.78
CA PHE A 83 1.84 1.39 -10.96
C PHE A 83 1.30 0.26 -10.11
N ARG A 84 0.37 -0.51 -10.65
CA ARG A 84 -0.27 -1.60 -9.90
C ARG A 84 0.61 -2.85 -9.81
N ILE A 85 0.38 -3.64 -8.78
CA ILE A 85 0.79 -5.05 -8.71
C ILE A 85 -0.19 -5.86 -9.58
N ILE A 86 0.33 -6.72 -10.45
CA ILE A 86 -0.45 -7.55 -11.37
C ILE A 86 -0.90 -8.81 -10.63
N GLY A 87 -2.06 -8.74 -9.97
CA GLY A 87 -2.59 -9.86 -9.17
C GLY A 87 -2.92 -11.11 -9.97
N GLU A 88 -3.09 -10.98 -11.29
CA GLU A 88 -3.38 -12.08 -12.22
C GLU A 88 -2.14 -12.92 -12.58
N ALA A 89 -0.94 -12.42 -12.28
CA ALA A 89 0.33 -13.13 -12.50
C ALA A 89 0.65 -14.09 -11.36
N SER A 90 1.65 -14.96 -11.56
CA SER A 90 2.16 -15.75 -10.42
C SER A 90 2.80 -14.83 -9.37
N PRO A 91 2.55 -15.06 -8.07
CA PRO A 91 3.05 -14.20 -7.00
C PRO A 91 4.57 -14.03 -7.03
N GLU A 92 5.29 -15.10 -7.37
CA GLU A 92 6.76 -15.13 -7.42
C GLU A 92 7.29 -14.25 -8.56
N ALA A 93 6.72 -14.42 -9.76
CA ALA A 93 7.11 -13.63 -10.93
C ALA A 93 6.74 -12.16 -10.74
N GLU A 94 5.56 -11.89 -10.17
CA GLU A 94 5.10 -10.53 -9.95
C GLU A 94 5.88 -9.82 -8.84
N ALA A 95 6.20 -10.49 -7.74
CA ALA A 95 7.03 -9.92 -6.69
C ALA A 95 8.42 -9.52 -7.22
N LEU A 96 8.99 -10.32 -8.11
CA LEU A 96 10.26 -9.99 -8.78
C LEU A 96 10.09 -8.78 -9.71
N ARG A 97 9.13 -8.85 -10.64
CA ARG A 97 8.85 -7.75 -11.60
C ARG A 97 8.59 -6.43 -10.89
N TYR A 98 7.74 -6.48 -9.85
CA TYR A 98 7.36 -5.26 -9.12
C TYR A 98 8.51 -4.72 -8.26
N SER A 99 9.35 -5.60 -7.71
CA SER A 99 10.60 -5.20 -7.05
C SER A 99 11.54 -4.46 -8.00
N GLU A 100 11.70 -4.94 -9.23
CA GLU A 100 12.53 -4.30 -10.26
C GLU A 100 11.94 -2.96 -10.69
N LEU A 101 10.63 -2.90 -10.91
CA LEU A 101 9.92 -1.66 -11.22
C LEU A 101 10.17 -0.61 -10.13
N VAL A 102 9.95 -0.96 -8.86
CA VAL A 102 10.13 -0.03 -7.75
C VAL A 102 11.59 0.40 -7.62
N ARG A 103 12.55 -0.50 -7.73
CA ARG A 103 13.99 -0.15 -7.71
C ARG A 103 14.39 0.81 -8.82
N SER A 104 13.80 0.67 -10.01
CA SER A 104 14.11 1.52 -11.16
C SER A 104 13.45 2.90 -11.10
N GLN A 105 12.28 2.99 -10.46
CA GLN A 105 11.45 4.19 -10.46
C GLN A 105 11.55 5.01 -9.18
N VAL A 106 11.74 4.35 -8.03
CA VAL A 106 11.62 4.96 -6.70
C VAL A 106 12.94 4.83 -5.97
N ARG A 107 13.58 5.97 -5.74
CA ARG A 107 14.77 6.02 -4.87
C ARG A 107 14.39 5.84 -3.40
N GLN A 108 13.33 6.52 -2.98
CA GLN A 108 12.78 6.54 -1.64
C GLN A 108 11.32 6.97 -1.73
N PHE A 109 10.40 6.21 -1.15
CA PHE A 109 9.00 6.65 -1.07
C PHE A 109 8.87 7.94 -0.27
N ASP A 110 8.08 8.87 -0.75
CA ASP A 110 7.73 10.08 0.01
C ASP A 110 6.74 9.73 1.13
N CYS A 111 5.81 8.81 0.85
CA CYS A 111 4.84 8.36 1.83
C CYS A 111 4.47 6.89 1.62
N VAL A 112 4.42 6.14 2.70
CA VAL A 112 3.83 4.79 2.72
C VAL A 112 2.65 4.81 3.68
N ILE A 113 1.47 4.43 3.20
CA ILE A 113 0.24 4.37 4.00
C ILE A 113 -0.06 2.92 4.32
N LEU A 114 0.05 2.58 5.59
CA LEU A 114 -0.15 1.24 6.12
C LEU A 114 -1.48 1.11 6.87
N GLY A 115 -2.08 -0.06 6.80
CA GLY A 115 -3.13 -0.49 7.72
C GLY A 115 -2.58 -1.47 8.76
N ILE A 116 -3.40 -1.75 9.79
CA ILE A 116 -3.12 -2.79 10.79
C ILE A 116 -4.27 -3.81 10.79
N GLY A 117 -3.95 -5.09 10.65
CA GLY A 117 -4.90 -6.18 10.82
C GLY A 117 -5.31 -6.36 12.29
N ASN A 118 -6.43 -7.02 12.55
CA ASN A 118 -6.88 -7.33 13.93
C ASN A 118 -5.94 -8.32 14.64
N ASP A 119 -5.11 -9.03 13.90
CA ASP A 119 -4.05 -9.91 14.36
C ASP A 119 -2.68 -9.22 14.47
N GLY A 120 -2.58 -7.96 14.06
CA GLY A 120 -1.34 -7.18 14.04
C GLY A 120 -0.52 -7.29 12.76
N HIS A 121 -1.06 -7.88 11.68
CA HIS A 121 -0.36 -7.84 10.40
C HIS A 121 -0.33 -6.42 9.81
N THR A 122 0.68 -6.15 8.99
CA THR A 122 0.74 -4.97 8.11
C THR A 122 1.23 -5.38 6.75
N SER A 123 0.90 -4.60 5.68
CA SER A 123 1.06 -5.10 4.32
C SER A 123 0.31 -6.43 4.18
N SER A 124 0.96 -7.45 3.69
CA SER A 124 0.50 -8.85 3.80
C SER A 124 1.57 -9.73 4.47
N ILE A 125 2.15 -9.21 5.55
CA ILE A 125 3.07 -9.94 6.44
C ILE A 125 2.33 -10.23 7.74
N PHE A 126 2.07 -11.50 8.02
CA PHE A 126 1.23 -11.97 9.10
C PHE A 126 2.05 -12.41 10.32
N PRO A 127 1.44 -12.48 11.53
CA PRO A 127 2.10 -13.08 12.69
C PRO A 127 2.65 -14.47 12.37
N GLY A 128 3.91 -14.71 12.78
CA GLY A 128 4.67 -15.90 12.41
C GLY A 128 5.46 -15.79 11.10
N GLN A 129 5.27 -14.72 10.33
CA GLN A 129 5.98 -14.43 9.09
C GLN A 129 6.92 -13.22 9.20
N GLU A 130 7.26 -12.78 10.40
CA GLU A 130 8.02 -11.55 10.66
C GLU A 130 9.40 -11.55 9.98
N HIS A 131 9.97 -12.72 9.72
CA HIS A 131 11.21 -12.85 8.93
C HIS A 131 11.09 -12.22 7.53
N LEU A 132 9.87 -12.12 6.97
CA LEU A 132 9.62 -11.48 5.68
C LEU A 132 9.84 -9.96 5.73
N LEU A 133 9.75 -9.33 6.91
CA LEU A 133 10.07 -7.90 7.07
C LEU A 133 11.53 -7.60 6.72
N THR A 134 12.43 -8.54 6.97
CA THR A 134 13.87 -8.40 6.74
C THR A 134 14.35 -8.93 5.39
N ALA A 135 13.44 -9.38 4.54
CA ALA A 135 13.78 -9.87 3.21
C ALA A 135 14.51 -8.78 2.39
N PRO A 136 15.52 -9.15 1.59
CA PRO A 136 16.34 -8.20 0.84
C PRO A 136 15.61 -7.57 -0.35
N GLN A 137 14.58 -8.22 -0.86
CA GLN A 137 13.76 -7.72 -1.96
C GLN A 137 12.73 -6.70 -1.42
N PRO A 138 12.41 -5.63 -2.18
CA PRO A 138 11.34 -4.69 -1.80
C PRO A 138 9.97 -5.34 -1.70
N TYR A 139 9.70 -6.34 -2.53
CA TYR A 139 8.45 -7.10 -2.55
C TYR A 139 8.71 -8.59 -2.61
N ILE A 140 7.84 -9.34 -1.97
CA ILE A 140 7.91 -10.79 -1.84
C ILE A 140 6.52 -11.42 -2.04
N PRO A 141 6.45 -12.69 -2.47
CA PRO A 141 5.20 -13.44 -2.35
C PRO A 141 4.90 -13.70 -0.87
N SER A 142 3.64 -13.65 -0.51
CA SER A 142 3.14 -14.05 0.80
C SER A 142 1.81 -14.78 0.68
N VAL A 143 1.39 -15.45 1.75
CA VAL A 143 0.14 -16.22 1.77
C VAL A 143 -0.59 -15.91 3.06
N HIS A 144 -1.89 -15.67 2.96
CA HIS A 144 -2.74 -15.47 4.13
C HIS A 144 -2.87 -16.79 4.92
N PRO A 145 -2.51 -16.83 6.22
CA PRO A 145 -2.34 -18.10 6.95
C PRO A 145 -3.64 -18.91 7.17
N ILE A 146 -4.81 -18.28 6.98
CA ILE A 146 -6.10 -18.94 7.20
C ILE A 146 -6.82 -19.22 5.87
N THR A 147 -6.78 -18.27 4.92
CA THR A 147 -7.57 -18.36 3.70
C THR A 147 -6.78 -18.87 2.50
N ASP A 148 -5.48 -19.08 2.65
CA ASP A 148 -4.54 -19.47 1.60
C ASP A 148 -4.51 -18.53 0.38
N VAL A 149 -5.10 -17.34 0.50
CA VAL A 149 -5.08 -16.33 -0.57
C VAL A 149 -3.65 -15.83 -0.74
N LYS A 150 -3.11 -16.06 -1.93
CA LYS A 150 -1.78 -15.60 -2.32
C LYS A 150 -1.76 -14.08 -2.47
N ARG A 151 -0.61 -13.49 -2.16
CA ARG A 151 -0.41 -12.03 -2.19
C ARG A 151 1.01 -11.69 -2.63
N VAL A 152 1.18 -10.45 -3.06
CA VAL A 152 2.48 -9.80 -3.19
C VAL A 152 2.54 -8.69 -2.14
N ALA A 153 3.59 -8.67 -1.33
CA ALA A 153 3.71 -7.82 -0.15
C ALA A 153 5.01 -7.01 -0.15
N MET A 154 4.92 -5.73 0.20
CA MET A 154 6.07 -4.88 0.51
C MET A 154 6.74 -5.39 1.78
N THR A 155 8.06 -5.43 1.77
CA THR A 155 8.90 -5.81 2.92
C THR A 155 9.19 -4.60 3.83
N GLY A 156 9.80 -4.83 4.98
CA GLY A 156 10.07 -3.76 5.94
C GLY A 156 11.03 -2.69 5.42
N LYS A 157 12.00 -3.05 4.58
CA LYS A 157 13.00 -2.07 4.11
C LYS A 157 12.40 -0.86 3.39
N PRO A 158 11.53 -0.98 2.38
CA PRO A 158 10.88 0.19 1.78
C PRO A 158 10.00 0.98 2.76
N MET A 159 9.31 0.28 3.68
CA MET A 159 8.47 0.92 4.69
C MET A 159 9.30 1.80 5.63
N MET A 160 10.42 1.27 6.16
CA MET A 160 11.28 1.95 7.12
C MET A 160 12.12 3.06 6.48
N HIS A 161 12.42 2.97 5.18
CA HIS A 161 13.19 3.98 4.45
C HIS A 161 12.33 5.08 3.82
N ALA A 162 11.01 4.99 3.90
CA ALA A 162 10.13 6.05 3.42
C ALA A 162 10.36 7.35 4.20
N LYS A 163 10.17 8.51 3.56
CA LYS A 163 10.24 9.81 4.26
C LYS A 163 9.17 9.92 5.32
N GLN A 164 7.99 9.34 5.04
CA GLN A 164 6.89 9.21 6.00
C GLN A 164 6.26 7.82 5.88
N THR A 165 6.04 7.19 7.03
CA THR A 165 5.23 5.99 7.14
C THR A 165 4.05 6.31 8.06
N ILE A 166 2.85 6.15 7.55
CA ILE A 166 1.60 6.51 8.22
C ILE A 166 0.77 5.24 8.42
N PHE A 167 0.52 4.87 9.67
CA PHE A 167 -0.52 3.90 9.97
C PHE A 167 -1.88 4.60 9.99
N MET A 168 -2.69 4.33 8.99
CA MET A 168 -4.04 4.88 8.88
C MET A 168 -5.04 3.90 9.46
N ILE A 169 -5.63 4.26 10.60
CA ILE A 169 -6.46 3.38 11.39
C ILE A 169 -7.75 4.09 11.74
N THR A 170 -8.88 3.47 11.42
CA THR A 170 -10.21 4.03 11.70
C THR A 170 -11.13 2.99 12.32
N GLY A 171 -12.10 3.48 13.09
CA GLY A 171 -13.17 2.68 13.70
C GLY A 171 -12.77 1.99 15.00
N SER A 172 -13.78 1.79 15.87
CA SER A 172 -13.63 1.16 17.19
C SER A 172 -13.17 -0.31 17.10
N GLY A 173 -13.39 -0.98 15.97
CA GLY A 173 -12.95 -2.37 15.76
C GLY A 173 -11.43 -2.57 15.82
N LYS A 174 -10.64 -1.49 15.73
CA LYS A 174 -9.18 -1.54 15.86
C LYS A 174 -8.66 -1.20 17.25
N ALA A 175 -9.53 -0.77 18.16
CA ALA A 175 -9.13 -0.34 19.51
C ALA A 175 -8.36 -1.43 20.28
N ASN A 176 -8.81 -2.68 20.20
CA ASN A 176 -8.17 -3.81 20.91
C ASN A 176 -6.74 -4.04 20.42
N ILE A 177 -6.53 -4.19 19.10
CA ILE A 177 -5.19 -4.46 18.56
C ILE A 177 -4.23 -3.30 18.85
N ILE A 178 -4.70 -2.06 18.75
CA ILE A 178 -3.89 -0.87 19.06
C ILE A 178 -3.51 -0.85 20.55
N ASN A 179 -4.47 -1.13 21.45
CA ASN A 179 -4.18 -1.23 22.88
C ASN A 179 -3.10 -2.30 23.16
N ARG A 180 -3.24 -3.48 22.57
CA ARG A 180 -2.28 -4.57 22.75
C ARG A 180 -0.89 -4.20 22.25
N ILE A 181 -0.79 -3.50 21.10
CA ILE A 181 0.50 -3.06 20.58
C ILE A 181 1.15 -2.01 21.48
N ILE A 182 0.39 -0.96 21.87
CA ILE A 182 0.94 0.21 22.57
C ILE A 182 1.16 -0.07 24.06
N ASN A 183 0.19 -0.70 24.71
CA ASN A 183 0.18 -0.83 26.16
C ASN A 183 0.63 -2.21 26.66
N ASP A 184 0.31 -3.28 25.92
CA ASP A 184 0.64 -4.64 26.34
C ASP A 184 1.93 -5.17 25.69
N GLY A 185 2.56 -4.39 24.80
CA GLY A 185 3.82 -4.76 24.14
C GLY A 185 3.68 -5.95 23.21
N LEU A 186 2.53 -6.11 22.54
CA LEU A 186 2.31 -7.19 21.58
C LEU A 186 3.38 -7.16 20.48
N ASP A 187 4.16 -8.23 20.40
CA ASP A 187 5.10 -8.43 19.30
C ASP A 187 4.37 -8.98 18.06
N CYS A 188 4.32 -8.18 17.01
CA CYS A 188 3.64 -8.51 15.75
C CYS A 188 4.26 -7.69 14.60
N PRO A 189 3.95 -8.01 13.32
CA PRO A 189 4.53 -7.29 12.19
C PRO A 189 4.36 -5.77 12.24
N SER A 190 3.24 -5.27 12.77
CA SER A 190 2.97 -3.81 12.88
C SER A 190 3.72 -3.11 14.02
N SER A 191 4.32 -3.85 14.96
CA SER A 191 5.08 -3.31 16.10
C SER A 191 6.60 -3.35 15.89
N ARG A 192 7.04 -3.97 14.83
CA ARG A 192 8.46 -4.11 14.45
C ARG A 192 8.85 -3.13 13.36
#